data_2267b2117890babc217b4ce386244e46
#
_entry.id   2267b2117890babc217b4ce386244e46
#
_cell.length_a   1.000
_cell.length_b   1.000
_cell.length_c   1.000
_cell.angle_alpha   90.00
_cell.angle_beta   90.00
_cell.angle_gamma   90.00
#
_symmetry.space_group_name_H-M   'P 1'
#
loop_
_entity.id
_entity.type
_entity.pdbx_description
1 polymer ?
#
loop_
_entity_poly.entity_id
_entity_poly.type
_entity_poly.pdbx_seq_one_letter_code
_entity_poly.pdbx_strand_id
1 'polypeptide(L)'
;MAGAKGYRSYRGRGTKWKILLALLLCLVILAAVMVILVQEHVVFDANGTPRLEIPWQKEEPEQTPELDLVIEEPEAPWQVRAYQVTTAPLTVEGWEQARMKVLASSDSSVALAADAALTMKDGSGRVYYDSQAAVPGAVETAEDTAEALAMVMRGGTEGAARAIARLSCLLDPIAAKADVEGMGLKNTGGYIFYDGNNENWLDPSKEKTQEYLASLAVECAELGFDEILLTDFSFPTQGKLDKIAYPEIGKEASLQACLSAIRTALDEAGLQDVLLSVELPADVIL
;
A
#
# COMPACT_ATOMS: atom_id res chain seq x y z
N MET A 1 -78.46 62.07 -74.04
CA MET A 1 -78.71 61.25 -72.85
C MET A 1 -77.54 60.24 -72.74
N ALA A 2 -76.75 60.37 -71.77
CA ALA A 2 -75.46 59.67 -71.64
C ALA A 2 -75.65 58.31 -70.93
N GLY A 3 -75.18 57.23 -71.62
CA GLY A 3 -75.21 55.87 -71.04
C GLY A 3 -73.93 55.58 -70.26
N ALA A 4 -74.11 55.14 -69.03
CA ALA A 4 -72.99 54.81 -68.12
C ALA A 4 -72.26 53.57 -68.57
N LYS A 5 -70.95 53.63 -68.68
CA LYS A 5 -70.04 52.53 -68.92
C LYS A 5 -69.77 51.74 -67.60
N GLY A 6 -70.24 50.46 -67.60
CA GLY A 6 -69.97 49.59 -66.47
C GLY A 6 -68.49 49.19 -66.36
N TYR A 7 -67.95 49.25 -65.16
CA TYR A 7 -66.62 48.80 -64.79
C TYR A 7 -66.60 47.25 -64.83
N ARG A 8 -65.73 46.64 -65.61
CA ARG A 8 -65.47 45.19 -65.55
C ARG A 8 -64.43 44.94 -64.46
N SER A 9 -64.83 44.28 -63.43
CA SER A 9 -63.91 43.81 -62.43
C SER A 9 -62.96 42.76 -62.97
N TYR A 10 -61.66 43.00 -62.87
CA TYR A 10 -60.59 42.13 -63.26
C TYR A 10 -60.47 40.99 -62.21
N ARG A 11 -61.04 39.81 -62.50
CA ARG A 11 -60.79 38.60 -61.69
C ARG A 11 -59.44 38.01 -62.12
N GLY A 12 -58.39 38.31 -61.34
CA GLY A 12 -57.08 37.81 -61.62
C GLY A 12 -57.01 36.26 -61.54
N ARG A 13 -56.60 35.65 -62.62
CA ARG A 13 -56.42 34.19 -62.78
C ARG A 13 -55.21 33.60 -62.03
N GLY A 14 -54.73 34.24 -60.95
CA GLY A 14 -53.50 33.87 -60.22
C GLY A 14 -53.66 33.50 -58.75
N THR A 15 -54.88 33.57 -58.21
CA THR A 15 -55.11 33.44 -56.77
C THR A 15 -54.77 32.02 -56.27
N LYS A 16 -55.13 31.00 -57.05
CA LYS A 16 -54.85 29.61 -56.66
C LYS A 16 -53.33 29.29 -56.63
N TRP A 17 -52.60 29.83 -57.58
CA TRP A 17 -51.14 29.67 -57.67
C TRP A 17 -50.40 30.40 -56.50
N LYS A 18 -50.87 31.62 -56.15
CA LYS A 18 -50.33 32.40 -55.03
C LYS A 18 -50.59 31.72 -53.71
N ILE A 19 -51.80 31.10 -53.57
CA ILE A 19 -52.13 30.31 -52.36
C ILE A 19 -51.25 29.06 -52.26
N LEU A 20 -51.03 28.36 -53.39
CA LEU A 20 -50.18 27.18 -53.42
C LEU A 20 -48.70 27.50 -53.13
N LEU A 21 -48.22 28.64 -53.68
CA LEU A 21 -46.86 29.13 -53.40
C LEU A 21 -46.68 29.57 -51.98
N ALA A 22 -47.70 30.22 -51.37
CA ALA A 22 -47.71 30.57 -49.93
C ALA A 22 -47.74 29.35 -49.02
N LEU A 23 -48.53 28.31 -49.37
CA LEU A 23 -48.55 27.05 -48.66
C LEU A 23 -47.20 26.32 -48.73
N LEU A 24 -46.58 26.29 -49.93
CA LEU A 24 -45.26 25.68 -50.12
C LEU A 24 -44.17 26.43 -49.31
N LEU A 25 -44.23 27.76 -49.29
CA LEU A 25 -43.32 28.57 -48.49
C LEU A 25 -43.49 28.30 -46.98
N CYS A 26 -44.75 28.25 -46.50
CA CYS A 26 -45.02 27.87 -45.11
C CYS A 26 -44.49 26.48 -44.78
N LEU A 27 -44.62 25.51 -45.67
CA LEU A 27 -44.12 24.16 -45.47
C LEU A 27 -42.59 24.11 -45.42
N VAL A 28 -41.91 24.88 -46.26
CA VAL A 28 -40.45 25.01 -46.22
C VAL A 28 -39.98 25.69 -44.91
N ILE A 29 -40.68 26.75 -44.47
CA ILE A 29 -40.36 27.39 -43.20
C ILE A 29 -40.58 26.44 -42.02
N LEU A 30 -41.67 25.67 -42.03
CA LEU A 30 -41.97 24.67 -41.01
C LEU A 30 -40.92 23.56 -40.96
N ALA A 31 -40.48 23.10 -42.12
CA ALA A 31 -39.39 22.12 -42.23
C ALA A 31 -38.05 22.70 -41.73
N ALA A 32 -37.73 23.95 -42.05
CA ALA A 32 -36.52 24.61 -41.59
C ALA A 32 -36.53 24.79 -40.05
N VAL A 33 -37.66 25.21 -39.46
CA VAL A 33 -37.83 25.32 -38.02
C VAL A 33 -37.72 23.95 -37.34
N MET A 34 -38.28 22.90 -37.96
CA MET A 34 -38.16 21.54 -37.44
C MET A 34 -36.71 21.05 -37.45
N VAL A 35 -35.95 21.34 -38.49
CA VAL A 35 -34.51 20.98 -38.56
C VAL A 35 -33.72 21.71 -37.51
N ILE A 36 -33.98 23.01 -37.27
CA ILE A 36 -33.29 23.80 -36.24
C ILE A 36 -33.60 23.25 -34.84
N LEU A 37 -34.88 22.98 -34.54
CA LEU A 37 -35.31 22.40 -33.26
C LEU A 37 -34.70 21.01 -33.03
N VAL A 38 -34.60 20.19 -34.05
CA VAL A 38 -33.96 18.87 -33.93
C VAL A 38 -32.46 19.02 -33.71
N GLN A 39 -31.80 19.98 -34.38
CA GLN A 39 -30.36 20.20 -34.17
C GLN A 39 -30.02 20.78 -32.81
N GLU A 40 -30.88 21.63 -32.23
CA GLU A 40 -30.66 22.21 -30.89
C GLU A 40 -30.99 21.26 -29.74
N HIS A 41 -31.82 20.22 -29.96
CA HIS A 41 -32.30 19.32 -28.92
C HIS A 41 -31.85 17.86 -29.09
N VAL A 42 -30.91 17.57 -29.98
CA VAL A 42 -30.26 16.26 -30.06
C VAL A 42 -29.05 16.23 -29.19
N VAL A 43 -29.10 15.47 -28.09
CA VAL A 43 -27.99 15.18 -27.20
C VAL A 43 -27.52 13.74 -27.47
N PHE A 44 -26.21 13.52 -27.49
CA PHE A 44 -25.65 12.19 -27.64
C PHE A 44 -25.35 11.64 -26.25
N ASP A 45 -25.82 10.43 -25.95
CA ASP A 45 -25.49 9.75 -24.70
C ASP A 45 -24.00 9.25 -24.69
N ALA A 46 -23.55 8.71 -23.57
CA ALA A 46 -22.18 8.21 -23.40
C ALA A 46 -21.80 7.08 -24.38
N ASN A 47 -22.78 6.47 -25.04
CA ASN A 47 -22.62 5.40 -26.04
C ASN A 47 -22.72 5.91 -27.48
N GLY A 48 -22.88 7.22 -27.69
CA GLY A 48 -22.97 7.85 -29.01
C GLY A 48 -24.31 7.69 -29.69
N THR A 49 -25.39 7.28 -29.00
CA THR A 49 -26.73 7.20 -29.55
C THR A 49 -27.45 8.56 -29.45
N PRO A 50 -28.07 9.07 -30.57
CA PRO A 50 -28.76 10.37 -30.54
C PRO A 50 -30.09 10.25 -29.79
N ARG A 51 -30.30 11.11 -28.79
CA ARG A 51 -31.55 11.26 -28.04
C ARG A 51 -32.12 12.66 -28.24
N LEU A 52 -33.44 12.77 -28.46
CA LEU A 52 -34.12 14.05 -28.61
C LEU A 52 -34.66 14.51 -27.23
N GLU A 53 -34.10 15.60 -26.71
CA GLU A 53 -34.63 16.23 -25.49
C GLU A 53 -35.65 17.30 -25.85
N ILE A 54 -36.94 17.06 -25.49
CA ILE A 54 -38.03 17.98 -25.76
C ILE A 54 -38.27 18.86 -24.52
N PRO A 55 -38.17 20.21 -24.59
CA PRO A 55 -38.17 21.10 -23.40
C PRO A 55 -39.42 21.07 -22.53
N TRP A 56 -40.51 20.50 -22.96
CA TRP A 56 -41.78 20.36 -22.21
C TRP A 56 -42.07 18.94 -21.73
N GLN A 57 -41.21 17.98 -22.00
CA GLN A 57 -41.26 16.67 -21.38
C GLN A 57 -40.60 16.81 -20.00
N LYS A 58 -41.40 16.87 -18.94
CA LYS A 58 -40.88 16.71 -17.58
C LYS A 58 -40.31 15.30 -17.52
N GLU A 59 -39.01 15.20 -17.49
CA GLU A 59 -38.34 13.98 -17.06
C GLU A 59 -38.83 13.74 -15.62
N GLU A 60 -39.40 12.56 -15.35
CA GLU A 60 -39.38 12.06 -14.00
C GLU A 60 -37.92 12.05 -13.57
N PRO A 61 -37.58 12.60 -12.38
CA PRO A 61 -36.20 12.57 -11.95
C PRO A 61 -35.75 11.11 -12.01
N GLU A 62 -34.78 10.81 -12.90
CA GLU A 62 -34.03 9.55 -12.82
C GLU A 62 -33.67 9.42 -11.35
N GLN A 63 -34.18 8.39 -10.69
CA GLN A 63 -33.69 8.02 -9.38
C GLN A 63 -32.22 7.72 -9.60
N THR A 64 -31.38 8.74 -9.39
CA THR A 64 -29.95 8.52 -9.16
C THR A 64 -29.91 7.41 -8.14
N PRO A 65 -29.30 6.24 -8.44
CA PRO A 65 -29.11 5.25 -7.40
C PRO A 65 -28.43 6.01 -6.27
N GLU A 66 -29.09 6.03 -5.12
CA GLU A 66 -28.50 6.55 -3.90
C GLU A 66 -27.24 5.71 -3.72
N LEU A 67 -26.11 6.23 -4.20
CA LEU A 67 -24.81 5.69 -3.88
C LEU A 67 -24.74 5.82 -2.36
N ASP A 68 -25.01 4.71 -1.70
CA ASP A 68 -24.69 4.54 -0.29
C ASP A 68 -23.15 4.63 -0.21
N LEU A 69 -22.66 5.88 -0.20
CA LEU A 69 -21.26 6.15 0.10
C LEU A 69 -21.11 5.74 1.56
N VAL A 70 -20.79 4.47 1.76
CA VAL A 70 -20.16 4.04 3.00
C VAL A 70 -18.83 4.80 3.04
N ILE A 71 -18.86 6.00 3.63
CA ILE A 71 -17.64 6.68 4.03
C ILE A 71 -17.14 5.80 5.18
N GLU A 72 -16.30 4.83 4.87
CA GLU A 72 -15.43 4.25 5.88
C GLU A 72 -14.67 5.43 6.46
N GLU A 73 -15.03 5.81 7.71
CA GLU A 73 -14.20 6.75 8.45
C GLU A 73 -12.79 6.18 8.38
N PRO A 74 -11.78 6.97 7.92
CA PRO A 74 -10.42 6.50 7.91
C PRO A 74 -10.12 5.99 9.31
N GLU A 75 -9.77 4.73 9.43
CA GLU A 75 -9.37 4.16 10.71
C GLU A 75 -8.37 5.12 11.34
N ALA A 76 -8.62 5.50 12.60
CA ALA A 76 -7.74 6.43 13.30
C ALA A 76 -6.30 5.91 13.14
N PRO A 77 -5.34 6.77 12.78
CA PRO A 77 -3.97 6.33 12.51
C PRO A 77 -3.50 5.51 13.71
N TRP A 78 -3.15 4.29 13.43
CA TRP A 78 -2.82 3.31 14.45
C TRP A 78 -1.60 3.77 15.23
N GLN A 79 -1.78 4.04 16.53
CA GLN A 79 -0.71 4.50 17.41
C GLN A 79 -0.12 3.31 18.16
N VAL A 80 1.04 2.85 17.70
CA VAL A 80 1.84 1.88 18.46
C VAL A 80 2.54 2.60 19.60
N ARG A 81 2.36 2.10 20.82
CA ARG A 81 3.08 2.53 22.02
C ARG A 81 3.89 1.36 22.52
N ALA A 82 4.94 1.01 21.78
CA ALA A 82 5.81 -0.07 22.12
C ALA A 82 7.02 0.42 22.92
N TYR A 83 7.43 -0.32 23.94
CA TYR A 83 8.72 -0.16 24.54
C TYR A 83 9.69 -1.21 23.99
N GLN A 84 10.91 -0.78 23.74
CA GLN A 84 11.95 -1.70 23.28
C GLN A 84 12.60 -2.41 24.47
N VAL A 85 12.54 -3.73 24.45
CA VAL A 85 13.30 -4.57 25.37
C VAL A 85 14.73 -4.66 24.84
N THR A 86 15.69 -4.13 25.59
CA THR A 86 17.09 -4.04 25.15
C THR A 86 17.92 -5.27 25.48
N THR A 87 17.39 -6.18 26.31
CA THR A 87 18.06 -7.43 26.65
C THR A 87 17.93 -8.42 25.50
N ALA A 88 19.06 -8.84 24.95
CA ALA A 88 19.14 -9.86 23.90
C ALA A 88 20.40 -10.72 24.14
N PRO A 89 20.29 -12.06 24.21
CA PRO A 89 19.04 -12.83 24.17
C PRO A 89 18.11 -12.49 25.37
N LEU A 90 16.80 -12.62 25.13
CA LEU A 90 15.81 -12.35 26.17
C LEU A 90 15.93 -13.40 27.30
N THR A 91 15.85 -12.91 28.53
CA THR A 91 15.80 -13.74 29.74
C THR A 91 14.54 -13.39 30.54
N VAL A 92 14.11 -14.27 31.44
CA VAL A 92 12.99 -14.02 32.36
C VAL A 92 13.24 -12.78 33.20
N GLU A 93 14.43 -12.65 33.75
CA GLU A 93 14.82 -11.46 34.55
C GLU A 93 14.81 -10.19 33.68
N GLY A 94 15.32 -10.26 32.45
CA GLY A 94 15.35 -9.14 31.50
C GLY A 94 13.95 -8.67 31.13
N TRP A 95 13.03 -9.60 30.94
CA TRP A 95 11.62 -9.28 30.69
C TRP A 95 10.97 -8.59 31.90
N GLU A 96 11.12 -9.15 33.09
CA GLU A 96 10.56 -8.57 34.30
C GLU A 96 11.12 -7.17 34.58
N GLN A 97 12.42 -6.96 34.38
CA GLN A 97 13.05 -5.64 34.55
C GLN A 97 12.51 -4.62 33.52
N ALA A 98 12.31 -5.03 32.27
CA ALA A 98 11.73 -4.17 31.24
C ALA A 98 10.29 -3.76 31.61
N ARG A 99 9.46 -4.69 32.04
CA ARG A 99 8.09 -4.41 32.53
C ARG A 99 8.11 -3.45 33.74
N MET A 100 8.95 -3.69 34.70
CA MET A 100 9.03 -2.81 35.88
C MET A 100 9.45 -1.38 35.52
N LYS A 101 10.33 -1.19 34.54
CA LYS A 101 10.69 0.15 34.04
C LYS A 101 9.49 0.86 33.41
N VAL A 102 8.69 0.16 32.63
CA VAL A 102 7.48 0.71 32.01
C VAL A 102 6.44 1.07 33.06
N LEU A 103 6.20 0.19 34.05
CA LEU A 103 5.29 0.43 35.16
C LEU A 103 5.71 1.65 36.00
N ALA A 104 7.01 1.85 36.21
CA ALA A 104 7.53 2.99 36.96
C ALA A 104 7.48 4.33 36.20
N SER A 105 7.49 4.30 34.87
CA SER A 105 7.53 5.48 34.02
C SER A 105 6.15 5.96 33.53
N SER A 106 5.10 5.17 33.68
CA SER A 106 3.79 5.39 33.10
C SER A 106 2.70 5.57 34.16
N ASP A 107 1.67 6.34 33.83
CA ASP A 107 0.42 6.32 34.57
C ASP A 107 -0.11 4.88 34.54
N SER A 108 -0.40 4.32 35.71
CA SER A 108 -0.62 2.87 35.92
C SER A 108 -1.68 2.20 35.01
N SER A 109 -2.55 2.99 34.39
CA SER A 109 -3.53 2.50 33.40
C SER A 109 -2.94 2.21 32.00
N VAL A 110 -1.81 2.84 31.64
CA VAL A 110 -1.16 2.69 30.33
C VAL A 110 -0.12 1.55 30.35
N ALA A 111 0.48 1.31 31.51
CA ALA A 111 1.55 0.33 31.67
C ALA A 111 1.07 -1.14 31.57
N LEU A 112 -0.21 -1.39 31.85
CA LEU A 112 -0.81 -2.73 31.79
C LEU A 112 -1.15 -3.22 30.38
N ALA A 113 -1.02 -2.34 29.38
CA ALA A 113 -1.39 -2.62 27.98
C ALA A 113 -0.35 -2.09 26.98
N ALA A 114 0.92 -2.06 27.36
CA ALA A 114 1.98 -1.59 26.47
C ALA A 114 2.45 -2.70 25.53
N ASP A 115 2.66 -2.34 24.27
CA ASP A 115 3.29 -3.20 23.28
C ASP A 115 4.77 -3.36 23.60
N ALA A 116 5.35 -4.51 23.29
CA ALA A 116 6.76 -4.80 23.53
C ALA A 116 7.48 -5.16 22.22
N ALA A 117 8.54 -4.43 21.91
CA ALA A 117 9.41 -4.72 20.78
C ALA A 117 10.67 -5.44 21.24
N LEU A 118 10.87 -6.67 20.78
CA LEU A 118 11.97 -7.54 21.12
C LEU A 118 12.94 -7.69 19.95
N THR A 119 14.24 -7.62 20.22
CA THR A 119 15.25 -7.91 19.22
C THR A 119 15.37 -9.42 19.04
N MET A 120 14.82 -9.94 17.94
CA MET A 120 14.89 -11.36 17.60
C MET A 120 16.10 -11.65 16.70
N LYS A 121 16.54 -10.67 15.91
CA LYS A 121 17.80 -10.68 15.16
C LYS A 121 18.40 -9.28 15.16
N ASP A 122 19.69 -9.16 15.41
CA ASP A 122 20.42 -7.90 15.40
C ASP A 122 21.29 -7.70 14.16
N GLY A 123 21.88 -6.49 14.02
CA GLY A 123 22.76 -6.13 12.91
C GLY A 123 24.13 -6.83 12.91
N SER A 124 24.48 -7.57 13.95
CA SER A 124 25.66 -8.43 13.94
C SER A 124 25.39 -9.79 13.28
N GLY A 125 24.12 -10.08 12.93
CA GLY A 125 23.65 -11.33 12.37
C GLY A 125 23.30 -12.38 13.42
N ARG A 126 23.25 -12.02 14.71
CA ARG A 126 22.83 -12.92 15.79
C ARG A 126 21.31 -13.06 15.84
N VAL A 127 20.85 -14.30 15.99
CA VAL A 127 19.45 -14.68 16.14
C VAL A 127 19.22 -15.16 17.57
N TYR A 128 18.28 -14.54 18.27
CA TYR A 128 18.09 -14.68 19.72
C TYR A 128 16.94 -15.61 20.12
N TYR A 129 16.66 -16.60 19.30
CA TYR A 129 15.72 -17.69 19.57
C TYR A 129 16.18 -18.98 18.89
N ASP A 130 15.57 -20.11 19.22
CA ASP A 130 15.89 -21.41 18.61
C ASP A 130 15.33 -21.48 17.19
N SER A 131 16.09 -20.92 16.23
CA SER A 131 15.71 -20.82 14.82
C SER A 131 16.25 -21.99 14.00
N GLN A 132 15.41 -22.54 13.13
CA GLN A 132 15.80 -23.53 12.13
C GLN A 132 16.27 -22.89 10.82
N ALA A 133 15.82 -21.65 10.56
CA ALA A 133 16.18 -20.88 9.37
C ALA A 133 17.55 -20.19 9.50
N ALA A 134 18.02 -19.92 10.74
CA ALA A 134 19.26 -19.23 10.97
C ALA A 134 20.47 -20.00 10.40
N VAL A 135 21.42 -19.25 9.81
CA VAL A 135 22.65 -19.87 9.33
C VAL A 135 23.46 -20.44 10.49
N PRO A 136 24.26 -21.50 10.26
CA PRO A 136 25.05 -22.14 11.31
C PRO A 136 25.90 -21.16 12.10
N GLY A 137 25.78 -21.17 13.43
CA GLY A 137 26.53 -20.30 14.33
C GLY A 137 25.95 -18.91 14.52
N ALA A 138 24.77 -18.60 13.94
CA ALA A 138 24.08 -17.33 14.17
C ALA A 138 23.21 -17.36 15.45
N VAL A 139 22.68 -18.51 15.83
CA VAL A 139 21.80 -18.63 17.00
C VAL A 139 22.59 -18.41 18.30
N GLU A 140 22.05 -17.52 19.14
CA GLU A 140 22.56 -17.20 20.48
C GLU A 140 21.36 -17.05 21.44
N THR A 141 21.19 -18.00 22.34
CA THR A 141 20.09 -18.02 23.31
C THR A 141 20.63 -18.12 24.73
N ALA A 142 19.86 -17.63 25.70
CA ALA A 142 20.07 -17.93 27.10
C ALA A 142 19.30 -19.20 27.49
N GLU A 143 19.59 -19.77 28.67
CA GLU A 143 18.97 -21.02 29.14
C GLU A 143 17.43 -20.88 29.29
N ASP A 144 16.97 -19.68 29.67
CA ASP A 144 15.57 -19.36 29.93
C ASP A 144 14.88 -18.53 28.80
N THR A 145 15.53 -18.35 27.64
CA THR A 145 14.97 -17.57 26.53
C THR A 145 13.60 -18.05 26.08
N ALA A 146 13.41 -19.36 25.97
CA ALA A 146 12.13 -19.93 25.55
C ALA A 146 11.02 -19.64 26.57
N GLU A 147 11.33 -19.72 27.88
CA GLU A 147 10.40 -19.36 28.94
C GLU A 147 10.07 -17.88 28.93
N ALA A 148 11.07 -17.02 28.77
CA ALA A 148 10.90 -15.58 28.68
C ALA A 148 10.01 -15.17 27.49
N LEU A 149 10.21 -15.75 26.30
CA LEU A 149 9.35 -15.55 25.14
C LEU A 149 7.91 -16.00 25.40
N ALA A 150 7.73 -17.18 26.01
CA ALA A 150 6.40 -17.65 26.40
C ALA A 150 5.70 -16.72 27.40
N MET A 151 6.43 -16.03 28.27
CA MET A 151 5.86 -15.02 29.17
C MET A 151 5.38 -13.79 28.39
N VAL A 152 6.16 -13.30 27.44
CA VAL A 152 5.77 -12.17 26.55
C VAL A 152 4.47 -12.50 25.83
N MET A 153 4.34 -13.69 25.26
CA MET A 153 3.20 -14.10 24.45
C MET A 153 1.93 -14.40 25.24
N ARG A 154 1.98 -14.49 26.57
CA ARG A 154 0.79 -14.71 27.41
C ARG A 154 -0.20 -13.57 27.34
N GLY A 155 0.24 -12.36 26.97
CA GLY A 155 -0.61 -11.17 26.97
C GLY A 155 -1.08 -10.72 28.36
N GLY A 156 -1.99 -9.75 28.38
CA GLY A 156 -2.59 -9.25 29.61
C GLY A 156 -1.61 -8.54 30.55
N THR A 157 -1.75 -8.80 31.88
CA THR A 157 -0.94 -8.10 32.89
C THR A 157 0.47 -8.64 33.04
N GLU A 158 0.75 -9.85 32.57
CA GLU A 158 2.05 -10.53 32.68
C GLU A 158 2.85 -10.54 31.38
N GLY A 159 2.18 -10.38 30.23
CA GLY A 159 2.76 -10.35 28.90
C GLY A 159 2.73 -8.96 28.26
N ALA A 160 3.01 -8.91 26.97
CA ALA A 160 2.82 -7.73 26.14
C ALA A 160 1.35 -7.63 25.69
N ALA A 161 0.85 -6.41 25.47
CA ALA A 161 -0.44 -6.21 24.81
C ALA A 161 -0.35 -6.67 23.35
N ARG A 162 0.79 -6.35 22.72
CA ARG A 162 1.23 -6.85 21.43
C ARG A 162 2.73 -7.12 21.49
N ALA A 163 3.14 -8.19 20.86
CA ALA A 163 4.53 -8.56 20.74
C ALA A 163 5.05 -8.21 19.33
N ILE A 164 6.13 -7.44 19.27
CA ILE A 164 6.75 -6.96 18.01
C ILE A 164 8.14 -7.59 17.89
N ALA A 165 8.36 -8.42 16.86
CA ALA A 165 9.67 -8.98 16.56
C ALA A 165 10.49 -7.99 15.72
N ARG A 166 11.62 -7.51 16.23
CA ARG A 166 12.57 -6.68 15.48
C ARG A 166 13.59 -7.60 14.81
N LEU A 167 13.67 -7.52 13.47
CA LEU A 167 14.59 -8.28 12.65
C LEU A 167 15.49 -7.32 11.86
N SER A 168 16.79 -7.28 12.19
CA SER A 168 17.78 -6.67 11.31
C SER A 168 17.90 -7.51 10.05
N CYS A 169 17.58 -6.94 8.88
CA CYS A 169 17.42 -7.71 7.64
C CYS A 169 18.69 -7.81 6.84
N LEU A 170 19.11 -6.69 6.22
CA LEU A 170 20.18 -6.70 5.24
C LEU A 170 21.56 -6.48 5.85
N LEU A 171 21.66 -5.91 7.03
CA LEU A 171 22.90 -5.88 7.81
C LEU A 171 23.07 -7.21 8.53
N ASP A 172 23.87 -8.11 7.95
CA ASP A 172 24.09 -9.46 8.47
C ASP A 172 25.47 -10.00 8.07
N PRO A 173 26.49 -9.71 8.86
CA PRO A 173 27.85 -10.19 8.57
C PRO A 173 28.01 -11.71 8.63
N ILE A 174 27.17 -12.39 9.42
CA ILE A 174 27.26 -13.84 9.60
C ILE A 174 26.72 -14.54 8.35
N ALA A 175 25.50 -14.24 7.93
CA ALA A 175 24.90 -14.86 6.76
C ALA A 175 25.60 -14.43 5.45
N ALA A 176 26.01 -13.15 5.34
CA ALA A 176 26.73 -12.66 4.18
C ALA A 176 28.06 -13.38 3.95
N LYS A 177 28.79 -13.72 5.04
CA LYS A 177 30.03 -14.48 4.97
C LYS A 177 29.81 -15.98 4.77
N ALA A 178 28.70 -16.52 5.31
CA ALA A 178 28.36 -17.94 5.18
C ALA A 178 28.07 -18.32 3.73
N ASP A 179 27.42 -17.45 2.96
CA ASP A 179 27.16 -17.66 1.52
C ASP A 179 27.29 -16.35 0.74
N VAL A 180 28.52 -15.97 0.44
CA VAL A 180 28.82 -14.74 -0.33
C VAL A 180 28.16 -14.75 -1.71
N GLU A 181 28.14 -15.91 -2.37
CA GLU A 181 27.56 -16.05 -3.71
C GLU A 181 26.03 -16.02 -3.68
N GLY A 182 25.43 -16.72 -2.73
CA GLY A 182 23.99 -16.87 -2.65
C GLY A 182 23.28 -15.75 -1.91
N MET A 183 23.94 -15.06 -0.96
CA MET A 183 23.30 -14.04 -0.11
C MET A 183 24.08 -12.73 -0.02
N GLY A 184 25.43 -12.77 0.02
CA GLY A 184 26.24 -11.60 0.33
C GLY A 184 26.18 -10.51 -0.75
N LEU A 185 26.13 -9.24 -0.31
CA LEU A 185 26.33 -8.09 -1.19
C LEU A 185 27.78 -8.04 -1.64
N LYS A 186 28.03 -7.87 -2.93
CA LYS A 186 29.37 -7.87 -3.51
C LYS A 186 29.81 -6.47 -3.93
N ASN A 187 31.12 -6.31 -4.04
CA ASN A 187 31.70 -5.17 -4.71
C ASN A 187 31.90 -5.45 -6.21
N THR A 188 32.26 -4.41 -6.99
CA THR A 188 32.46 -4.47 -8.42
C THR A 188 33.65 -5.38 -8.84
N GLY A 189 34.47 -5.80 -7.86
CA GLY A 189 35.54 -6.79 -8.07
C GLY A 189 35.10 -8.24 -7.83
N GLY A 190 33.79 -8.46 -7.50
CA GLY A 190 33.23 -9.79 -7.24
C GLY A 190 33.47 -10.34 -5.83
N TYR A 191 34.06 -9.56 -4.93
CA TYR A 191 34.29 -9.94 -3.54
C TYR A 191 33.16 -9.41 -2.65
N ILE A 192 33.00 -9.97 -1.44
CA ILE A 192 32.08 -9.46 -0.44
C ILE A 192 32.35 -7.97 -0.17
N PHE A 193 31.28 -7.19 -0.07
CA PHE A 193 31.36 -5.77 0.23
C PHE A 193 31.52 -5.54 1.74
N TYR A 194 32.37 -4.57 2.10
CA TYR A 194 32.53 -4.05 3.45
C TYR A 194 32.13 -2.58 3.47
N ASP A 195 31.22 -2.22 4.35
CA ASP A 195 30.79 -0.84 4.54
C ASP A 195 31.80 0.02 5.32
N GLY A 196 31.42 1.25 5.71
CA GLY A 196 32.27 2.16 6.44
C GLY A 196 32.63 1.70 7.88
N ASN A 197 31.83 0.80 8.44
CA ASN A 197 32.03 0.21 9.76
C ASN A 197 32.69 -1.18 9.69
N ASN A 198 33.10 -1.60 8.50
CA ASN A 198 33.68 -2.92 8.24
C ASN A 198 32.67 -4.06 8.42
N GLU A 199 31.37 -3.77 8.23
CA GLU A 199 30.30 -4.73 8.28
C GLU A 199 29.92 -5.24 6.90
N ASN A 200 29.26 -6.40 6.84
CA ASN A 200 28.83 -7.03 5.61
C ASN A 200 27.31 -7.05 5.54
N TRP A 201 26.81 -7.01 4.31
CA TRP A 201 25.41 -6.85 4.00
C TRP A 201 24.94 -7.97 3.07
N LEU A 202 23.64 -8.28 3.14
CA LEU A 202 22.96 -9.16 2.21
C LEU A 202 22.52 -8.39 0.97
N ASP A 203 22.41 -9.12 -0.14
CA ASP A 203 21.85 -8.60 -1.39
C ASP A 203 20.37 -8.97 -1.49
N PRO A 204 19.45 -7.99 -1.41
CA PRO A 204 18.00 -8.25 -1.43
C PRO A 204 17.49 -8.81 -2.77
N SER A 205 18.27 -8.74 -3.84
CA SER A 205 17.89 -9.31 -5.14
C SER A 205 18.07 -10.82 -5.23
N LYS A 206 18.80 -11.41 -4.28
CA LYS A 206 19.13 -12.83 -4.29
C LYS A 206 18.01 -13.65 -3.64
N GLU A 207 17.59 -14.70 -4.36
CA GLU A 207 16.53 -15.61 -3.91
C GLU A 207 16.79 -16.17 -2.51
N LYS A 208 18.03 -16.66 -2.27
CA LYS A 208 18.40 -17.19 -0.95
C LYS A 208 18.33 -16.16 0.18
N THR A 209 18.62 -14.88 -0.10
CA THR A 209 18.41 -13.80 0.88
C THR A 209 16.95 -13.62 1.20
N GLN A 210 16.09 -13.62 0.16
CA GLN A 210 14.66 -13.48 0.30
C GLN A 210 14.06 -14.65 1.07
N GLU A 211 14.43 -15.88 0.73
CA GLU A 211 14.03 -17.11 1.43
C GLU A 211 14.46 -17.11 2.91
N TYR A 212 15.69 -16.71 3.17
CA TYR A 212 16.25 -16.64 4.52
C TYR A 212 15.47 -15.66 5.41
N LEU A 213 15.27 -14.44 4.92
CA LEU A 213 14.55 -13.41 5.68
C LEU A 213 13.07 -13.75 5.83
N ALA A 214 12.46 -14.33 4.81
CA ALA A 214 11.09 -14.80 4.85
C ALA A 214 10.89 -15.91 5.89
N SER A 215 11.80 -16.88 5.93
CA SER A 215 11.76 -17.97 6.91
C SER A 215 11.90 -17.47 8.35
N LEU A 216 12.81 -16.53 8.62
CA LEU A 216 12.94 -15.92 9.95
C LEU A 216 11.68 -15.15 10.36
N ALA A 217 11.03 -14.46 9.41
CA ALA A 217 9.78 -13.73 9.68
C ALA A 217 8.63 -14.71 9.99
N VAL A 218 8.52 -15.81 9.26
CA VAL A 218 7.52 -16.87 9.51
C VAL A 218 7.76 -17.51 10.90
N GLU A 219 8.99 -17.87 11.23
CA GLU A 219 9.32 -18.43 12.55
C GLU A 219 8.92 -17.49 13.70
N CYS A 220 9.21 -16.18 13.58
CA CYS A 220 8.79 -15.21 14.58
C CYS A 220 7.25 -15.13 14.68
N ALA A 221 6.55 -15.12 13.56
CA ALA A 221 5.09 -15.10 13.57
C ALA A 221 4.49 -16.38 14.19
N GLU A 222 5.09 -17.55 13.93
CA GLU A 222 4.70 -18.84 14.54
C GLU A 222 4.99 -18.88 16.06
N LEU A 223 5.98 -18.13 16.53
CA LEU A 223 6.23 -17.94 17.97
C LEU A 223 5.14 -17.11 18.66
N GLY A 224 4.26 -16.43 17.88
CA GLY A 224 3.13 -15.65 18.39
C GLY A 224 3.35 -14.14 18.36
N PHE A 225 4.31 -13.63 17.63
CA PHE A 225 4.46 -12.19 17.41
C PHE A 225 3.33 -11.66 16.52
N ASP A 226 2.74 -10.53 16.93
CA ASP A 226 1.67 -9.83 16.22
C ASP A 226 2.19 -8.96 15.08
N GLU A 227 3.47 -8.57 15.17
CA GLU A 227 4.11 -7.71 14.20
C GLU A 227 5.57 -8.10 13.97
N ILE A 228 5.99 -8.08 12.72
CA ILE A 228 7.39 -8.22 12.29
C ILE A 228 7.88 -6.84 11.85
N LEU A 229 8.78 -6.25 12.61
CA LEU A 229 9.42 -4.97 12.33
C LEU A 229 10.80 -5.20 11.69
N LEU A 230 10.89 -4.93 10.40
CA LEU A 230 12.12 -5.03 9.63
C LEU A 230 12.99 -3.79 9.90
N THR A 231 14.19 -4.00 10.43
CA THR A 231 15.20 -2.95 10.60
C THR A 231 16.37 -3.20 9.66
N ASP A 232 17.21 -2.20 9.41
CA ASP A 232 18.32 -2.28 8.45
C ASP A 232 17.89 -2.78 7.07
N PHE A 233 16.64 -2.45 6.68
CA PHE A 233 16.05 -2.85 5.39
C PHE A 233 16.41 -1.84 4.30
N SER A 234 17.70 -1.69 4.05
CA SER A 234 18.27 -0.74 3.08
C SER A 234 19.61 -1.22 2.57
N PHE A 235 20.09 -0.60 1.49
CA PHE A 235 21.49 -0.75 1.11
C PHE A 235 22.39 0.07 2.05
N PRO A 236 23.71 -0.29 2.17
CA PRO A 236 24.66 0.48 2.96
C PRO A 236 24.67 1.95 2.59
N THR A 237 24.77 2.81 3.60
CA THR A 237 24.84 4.27 3.45
C THR A 237 26.22 4.85 3.71
N GLN A 238 27.16 4.02 4.15
CA GLN A 238 28.52 4.41 4.50
C GLN A 238 29.57 3.54 3.80
N GLY A 239 30.77 4.11 3.59
CA GLY A 239 31.88 3.41 2.96
C GLY A 239 32.04 3.76 1.48
N LYS A 240 32.66 2.86 0.72
CA LYS A 240 32.91 3.06 -0.72
C LYS A 240 31.72 2.62 -1.56
N LEU A 241 30.62 3.38 -1.48
CA LEU A 241 29.34 3.04 -2.13
C LEU A 241 29.44 2.93 -3.66
N ASP A 242 30.40 3.63 -4.29
CA ASP A 242 30.71 3.53 -5.71
C ASP A 242 31.31 2.17 -6.12
N LYS A 243 31.69 1.38 -5.14
CA LYS A 243 32.25 0.03 -5.36
C LYS A 243 31.21 -1.08 -5.14
N ILE A 244 30.00 -0.79 -4.74
CA ILE A 244 28.94 -1.81 -4.61
C ILE A 244 28.54 -2.28 -6.03
N ALA A 245 28.47 -3.59 -6.21
CA ALA A 245 27.83 -4.20 -7.37
C ALA A 245 26.31 -4.25 -7.13
N TYR A 246 25.64 -3.15 -7.43
CA TYR A 246 24.19 -3.07 -7.26
C TYR A 246 23.45 -4.03 -8.20
N PRO A 247 22.28 -4.56 -7.77
CA PRO A 247 21.45 -5.41 -8.62
C PRO A 247 21.05 -4.72 -9.93
N GLU A 248 21.01 -5.49 -11.04
CA GLU A 248 20.62 -4.97 -12.35
C GLU A 248 19.18 -4.44 -12.38
N ILE A 249 18.28 -5.02 -11.58
CA ILE A 249 16.87 -4.56 -11.43
C ILE A 249 16.73 -3.24 -10.68
N GLY A 250 17.83 -2.71 -10.11
CA GLY A 250 17.83 -1.49 -9.30
C GLY A 250 17.59 -1.74 -7.81
N LYS A 251 17.95 -0.73 -7.01
CA LYS A 251 17.86 -0.81 -5.53
C LYS A 251 16.44 -0.96 -5.04
N GLU A 252 15.56 -0.06 -5.48
CA GLU A 252 14.16 -0.01 -5.05
C GLU A 252 13.43 -1.29 -5.44
N ALA A 253 13.60 -1.76 -6.68
CA ALA A 253 12.95 -2.97 -7.16
C ALA A 253 13.43 -4.22 -6.41
N SER A 254 14.71 -4.29 -6.03
CA SER A 254 15.25 -5.42 -5.25
C SER A 254 14.73 -5.42 -3.81
N LEU A 255 14.63 -4.26 -3.16
CA LEU A 255 14.02 -4.14 -1.84
C LEU A 255 12.53 -4.50 -1.88
N GLN A 256 11.80 -4.00 -2.89
CA GLN A 256 10.39 -4.34 -3.06
C GLN A 256 10.18 -5.84 -3.30
N ALA A 257 11.01 -6.49 -4.10
CA ALA A 257 10.95 -7.92 -4.33
C ALA A 257 11.18 -8.71 -3.03
N CYS A 258 12.19 -8.32 -2.25
CA CYS A 258 12.47 -8.93 -0.96
C CYS A 258 11.31 -8.76 0.03
N LEU A 259 10.75 -7.55 0.15
CA LEU A 259 9.59 -7.29 1.00
C LEU A 259 8.37 -8.12 0.59
N SER A 260 8.14 -8.22 -0.74
CA SER A 260 7.05 -9.03 -1.28
C SER A 260 7.24 -10.52 -1.00
N ALA A 261 8.48 -11.02 -1.07
CA ALA A 261 8.78 -12.42 -0.73
C ALA A 261 8.46 -12.73 0.75
N ILE A 262 8.84 -11.82 1.66
CA ILE A 262 8.51 -11.96 3.10
C ILE A 262 7.00 -11.97 3.30
N ARG A 263 6.24 -11.03 2.69
CA ARG A 263 4.78 -10.98 2.81
C ARG A 263 4.14 -12.23 2.25
N THR A 264 4.57 -12.69 1.08
CA THR A 264 4.05 -13.91 0.44
C THR A 264 4.26 -15.13 1.33
N ALA A 265 5.44 -15.29 1.93
CA ALA A 265 5.72 -16.41 2.82
C ALA A 265 4.82 -16.41 4.07
N LEU A 266 4.58 -15.24 4.67
CA LEU A 266 3.63 -15.10 5.79
C LEU A 266 2.20 -15.46 5.36
N ASP A 267 1.77 -15.03 4.16
CA ASP A 267 0.43 -15.33 3.63
C ASP A 267 0.26 -16.82 3.34
N GLU A 268 1.28 -17.46 2.74
CA GLU A 268 1.29 -18.91 2.45
C GLU A 268 1.30 -19.76 3.73
N ALA A 269 1.94 -19.26 4.80
CA ALA A 269 1.90 -19.89 6.12
C ALA A 269 0.57 -19.68 6.86
N GLY A 270 -0.38 -18.92 6.30
CA GLY A 270 -1.67 -18.65 6.96
C GLY A 270 -1.60 -17.55 8.03
N LEU A 271 -0.57 -16.70 7.98
CA LEU A 271 -0.24 -15.65 8.96
C LEU A 271 -0.57 -14.24 8.42
N GLN A 272 -1.70 -14.10 7.71
CA GLN A 272 -2.12 -12.85 7.07
C GLN A 272 -2.37 -11.71 8.07
N ASP A 273 -2.79 -12.05 9.29
CA ASP A 273 -3.09 -11.09 10.34
C ASP A 273 -1.84 -10.50 11.01
N VAL A 274 -0.66 -11.10 10.76
CA VAL A 274 0.62 -10.57 11.28
C VAL A 274 1.03 -9.35 10.48
N LEU A 275 1.25 -8.25 11.19
CA LEU A 275 1.67 -7.00 10.57
C LEU A 275 3.12 -7.08 10.13
N LEU A 276 3.41 -6.50 8.97
CA LEU A 276 4.77 -6.33 8.44
C LEU A 276 5.07 -4.84 8.34
N SER A 277 6.03 -4.36 9.10
CA SER A 277 6.45 -2.96 9.12
C SER A 277 7.94 -2.81 8.87
N VAL A 278 8.35 -1.62 8.44
CA VAL A 278 9.75 -1.29 8.12
C VAL A 278 10.15 -0.06 8.91
N GLU A 279 11.27 -0.14 9.62
CA GLU A 279 11.90 1.00 10.27
C GLU A 279 12.69 1.81 9.23
N LEU A 280 12.32 3.08 9.07
CA LEU A 280 12.99 4.00 8.16
C LEU A 280 13.66 5.14 8.95
N PRO A 281 14.86 5.61 8.54
CA PRO A 281 15.46 6.81 9.10
C PRO A 281 14.55 8.03 8.89
N ALA A 282 14.45 8.91 9.88
CA ALA A 282 13.54 10.06 9.85
C ALA A 282 13.85 11.05 8.69
N ASP A 283 15.10 11.11 8.24
CA ASP A 283 15.54 11.94 7.10
C ASP A 283 15.07 11.41 5.73
N VAL A 284 14.57 10.19 5.67
CA VAL A 284 13.96 9.61 4.46
C VAL A 284 12.48 10.02 4.33
N ILE A 285 11.85 10.39 5.45
CA ILE A 285 10.41 10.69 5.54
C ILE A 285 10.14 12.19 5.34
N LEU A 286 11.13 13.06 5.56
CA LEU A 286 11.07 14.51 5.46
C LEU A 286 11.60 14.99 4.10
#